data_f4f8e8935570016a6ef49b747916c82f
#
_entry.id   f4f8e8935570016a6ef49b747916c82f
#
_cell.length_a   1.000
_cell.length_b   1.000
_cell.length_c   1.000
_cell.angle_alpha   90.00
_cell.angle_beta   90.00
_cell.angle_gamma   90.00
#
_symmetry.space_group_name_H-M   'P 1'
#
loop_
_entity.id
_entity.type
_entity.pdbx_description
1 polymer ?
#
loop_
_entity_poly.entity_id
_entity_poly.type
_entity_poly.pdbx_seq_one_letter_code
_entity_poly.pdbx_strand_id
1 'polypeptide(L)'
;MCIRDRACAEQGAVLLQVSTDYVFPGDADRPYPHDAPTAPVNAYGRSKLVGELAVAELLPERGYVVRTAWLYGAHGRNFVSTMLGLAEQRETLDVVDDQRGQPTWTRALARQLRDLGEAAVAGTAPAGVYHGTASETATWFDLARAAFELSGLDPERVRPTTSEKFVRPARRPSYSVLAHERWAEAGIAVQPHWRDQLTEALRFMTEGGRPSQ
;
A
#
# COMPACT_ATOMS: atom_id res chain seq x y z
N MET A 1 -16.49 -5.69 16.17
CA MET A 1 -15.56 -6.75 16.61
C MET A 1 -15.67 -7.93 15.67
N CYS A 2 -14.59 -8.38 15.13
CA CYS A 2 -14.58 -9.39 14.06
C CYS A 2 -14.65 -10.78 14.68
N ILE A 3 -15.57 -11.64 14.19
CA ILE A 3 -15.69 -13.06 14.60
C ILE A 3 -14.35 -13.77 14.40
N ARG A 4 -13.64 -13.44 13.33
CA ARG A 4 -12.30 -13.96 13.00
C ARG A 4 -11.28 -13.70 14.13
N ASP A 5 -11.21 -12.48 14.67
CA ASP A 5 -10.19 -12.10 15.65
C ASP A 5 -10.39 -12.90 16.96
N ARG A 6 -11.66 -13.08 17.37
CA ARG A 6 -12.01 -13.92 18.51
C ARG A 6 -11.68 -15.39 18.27
N ALA A 7 -12.02 -15.93 17.11
CA ALA A 7 -11.69 -17.32 16.77
C ALA A 7 -10.17 -17.56 16.75
N CYS A 8 -9.38 -16.61 16.26
CA CYS A 8 -7.92 -16.69 16.32
C CYS A 8 -7.42 -16.70 17.78
N ALA A 9 -7.98 -15.86 18.65
CA ALA A 9 -7.61 -15.82 20.05
C ALA A 9 -7.94 -17.15 20.77
N GLU A 10 -9.14 -17.70 20.55
CA GLU A 10 -9.57 -18.99 21.11
C GLU A 10 -8.70 -20.17 20.67
N GLN A 11 -8.20 -20.12 19.43
CA GLN A 11 -7.35 -21.20 18.86
C GLN A 11 -5.84 -20.94 19.04
N GLY A 12 -5.44 -19.83 19.66
CA GLY A 12 -4.03 -19.44 19.78
C GLY A 12 -3.35 -19.19 18.43
N ALA A 13 -4.09 -18.84 17.40
CA ALA A 13 -3.57 -18.62 16.05
C ALA A 13 -2.90 -17.25 15.90
N VAL A 14 -1.88 -17.17 15.05
CA VAL A 14 -1.30 -15.90 14.59
C VAL A 14 -2.26 -15.26 13.58
N LEU A 15 -2.51 -13.96 13.72
CA LEU A 15 -3.32 -13.19 12.79
C LEU A 15 -2.53 -12.06 12.16
N LEU A 16 -2.42 -12.07 10.83
CA LEU A 16 -1.92 -10.94 10.04
C LEU A 16 -3.10 -10.22 9.40
N GLN A 17 -3.29 -8.94 9.76
CA GLN A 17 -4.34 -8.10 9.21
C GLN A 17 -3.77 -7.00 8.32
N VAL A 18 -4.15 -6.99 7.06
CA VAL A 18 -3.82 -5.87 6.16
C VAL A 18 -4.69 -4.66 6.51
N SER A 19 -4.04 -3.51 6.73
CA SER A 19 -4.65 -2.21 6.99
C SER A 19 -4.19 -1.17 5.96
N THR A 20 -4.31 0.11 6.27
CA THR A 20 -4.13 1.21 5.32
C THR A 20 -3.42 2.41 5.95
N ASP A 21 -2.72 3.19 5.13
CA ASP A 21 -2.21 4.52 5.42
C ASP A 21 -3.33 5.52 5.81
N TYR A 22 -4.58 5.27 5.41
CA TYR A 22 -5.74 6.13 5.71
C TYR A 22 -6.18 6.14 7.18
N VAL A 23 -5.50 5.41 8.05
CA VAL A 23 -5.66 5.54 9.50
C VAL A 23 -5.02 6.82 10.05
N PHE A 24 -4.14 7.45 9.28
CA PHE A 24 -3.48 8.70 9.63
C PHE A 24 -4.24 9.93 9.11
N PRO A 25 -3.99 11.15 9.65
CA PRO A 25 -4.64 12.39 9.20
C PRO A 25 -4.23 12.80 7.79
N GLY A 26 -3.01 12.47 7.35
CA GLY A 26 -2.56 12.68 5.98
C GLY A 26 -2.01 14.08 5.68
N ASP A 27 -1.47 14.77 6.68
CA ASP A 27 -0.98 16.15 6.66
C ASP A 27 0.44 16.30 7.23
N ALA A 28 1.16 15.18 7.42
CA ALA A 28 2.53 15.20 7.92
C ALA A 28 3.52 15.74 6.86
N ASP A 29 4.71 16.14 7.34
CA ASP A 29 5.85 16.58 6.55
C ASP A 29 7.00 15.54 6.51
N ARG A 30 6.83 14.45 7.24
CA ARG A 30 7.78 13.33 7.34
C ARG A 30 7.03 11.99 7.40
N PRO A 31 7.70 10.86 7.09
CA PRO A 31 7.08 9.55 7.16
C PRO A 31 6.46 9.25 8.52
N TYR A 32 5.23 8.72 8.53
CA TYR A 32 4.56 8.31 9.75
C TYR A 32 5.26 7.10 10.36
N PRO A 33 5.79 7.16 11.59
CA PRO A 33 6.24 5.98 12.30
C PRO A 33 5.06 5.07 12.68
N HIS A 34 5.34 3.78 12.94
CA HIS A 34 4.31 2.77 13.18
C HIS A 34 3.42 3.06 14.41
N ASP A 35 3.96 3.77 15.39
CA ASP A 35 3.33 4.20 16.64
C ASP A 35 2.74 5.62 16.60
N ALA A 36 2.80 6.30 15.45
CA ALA A 36 2.22 7.63 15.32
C ALA A 36 0.72 7.65 15.66
N PRO A 37 0.21 8.72 16.27
CA PRO A 37 -1.21 8.87 16.57
C PRO A 37 -2.07 8.75 15.30
N THR A 38 -3.11 7.93 15.36
CA THR A 38 -4.06 7.75 14.26
C THR A 38 -5.21 8.75 14.35
N ALA A 39 -5.61 9.36 13.22
CA ALA A 39 -6.73 10.29 13.12
C ALA A 39 -7.36 10.23 11.71
N PRO A 40 -8.09 9.14 11.37
CA PRO A 40 -8.59 8.91 10.02
C PRO A 40 -9.62 9.95 9.60
N VAL A 41 -9.41 10.58 8.45
CA VAL A 41 -10.26 11.68 7.92
C VAL A 41 -11.49 11.18 7.15
N ASN A 42 -11.58 9.89 6.84
CA ASN A 42 -12.70 9.32 6.09
C ASN A 42 -13.24 8.02 6.70
N ALA A 43 -14.42 7.56 6.23
CA ALA A 43 -15.10 6.38 6.75
C ALA A 43 -14.28 5.09 6.54
N TYR A 44 -13.57 4.98 5.43
CA TYR A 44 -12.70 3.83 5.15
C TYR A 44 -11.59 3.70 6.19
N GLY A 45 -10.82 4.77 6.43
CA GLY A 45 -9.77 4.77 7.46
C GLY A 45 -10.31 4.45 8.85
N ARG A 46 -11.46 5.04 9.23
CA ARG A 46 -12.12 4.72 10.51
C ARG A 46 -12.48 3.24 10.63
N SER A 47 -13.05 2.65 9.59
CA SER A 47 -13.43 1.22 9.60
C SER A 47 -12.21 0.31 9.73
N LYS A 48 -11.09 0.66 9.09
CA LYS A 48 -9.84 -0.09 9.17
C LYS A 48 -9.20 0.04 10.56
N LEU A 49 -9.21 1.25 11.13
CA LEU A 49 -8.69 1.49 12.49
C LEU A 49 -9.45 0.69 13.55
N VAL A 50 -10.77 0.59 13.46
CA VAL A 50 -11.56 -0.28 14.38
C VAL A 50 -11.08 -1.73 14.33
N GLY A 51 -10.73 -2.23 13.14
CA GLY A 51 -10.13 -3.55 12.98
C GLY A 51 -8.74 -3.68 13.61
N GLU A 52 -7.87 -2.66 13.48
CA GLU A 52 -6.55 -2.64 14.12
C GLU A 52 -6.67 -2.70 15.64
N LEU A 53 -7.54 -1.87 16.22
CA LEU A 53 -7.78 -1.84 17.67
C LEU A 53 -8.30 -3.19 18.19
N ALA A 54 -9.19 -3.84 17.45
CA ALA A 54 -9.69 -5.16 17.82
C ALA A 54 -8.58 -6.24 17.81
N VAL A 55 -7.65 -6.18 16.83
CA VAL A 55 -6.50 -7.08 16.79
C VAL A 55 -5.57 -6.83 17.97
N ALA A 56 -5.27 -5.57 18.28
CA ALA A 56 -4.39 -5.20 19.39
C ALA A 56 -4.98 -5.63 20.76
N GLU A 57 -6.30 -5.51 20.95
CA GLU A 57 -7.01 -5.89 22.18
C GLU A 57 -7.08 -7.41 22.37
N LEU A 58 -7.45 -8.15 21.31
CA LEU A 58 -7.74 -9.58 21.41
C LEU A 58 -6.52 -10.48 21.21
N LEU A 59 -5.50 -9.97 20.53
CA LEU A 59 -4.31 -10.72 20.12
C LEU A 59 -3.02 -9.93 20.41
N PRO A 60 -2.77 -9.44 21.63
CA PRO A 60 -1.65 -8.56 21.93
C PRO A 60 -0.27 -9.18 21.61
N GLU A 61 -0.15 -10.52 21.69
CA GLU A 61 1.11 -11.24 21.44
C GLU A 61 1.15 -11.98 20.08
N ARG A 62 -0.01 -12.09 19.39
CA ARG A 62 -0.16 -12.87 18.15
C ARG A 62 -0.85 -12.12 17.03
N GLY A 63 -1.13 -10.83 17.23
CA GLY A 63 -1.76 -9.94 16.26
C GLY A 63 -0.73 -9.07 15.55
N TYR A 64 -0.74 -9.12 14.23
CA TYR A 64 0.12 -8.33 13.36
C TYR A 64 -0.74 -7.51 12.41
N VAL A 65 -0.62 -6.20 12.48
CA VAL A 65 -1.30 -5.27 11.58
C VAL A 65 -0.29 -4.75 10.56
N VAL A 66 -0.55 -4.92 9.27
CA VAL A 66 0.32 -4.40 8.23
C VAL A 66 -0.42 -3.31 7.47
N ARG A 67 -0.07 -2.05 7.72
CA ARG A 67 -0.58 -0.90 6.97
C ARG A 67 0.13 -0.81 5.63
N THR A 68 -0.62 -0.61 4.57
CA THR A 68 -0.10 -0.49 3.21
C THR A 68 -0.80 0.63 2.46
N ALA A 69 -0.27 1.01 1.29
CA ALA A 69 -0.77 2.12 0.48
C ALA A 69 -0.63 1.83 -1.03
N TRP A 70 -1.47 2.45 -1.83
CA TRP A 70 -1.38 2.56 -3.29
C TRP A 70 -1.11 1.22 -3.99
N LEU A 71 -1.85 0.19 -3.62
CA LEU A 71 -1.66 -1.16 -4.15
C LEU A 71 -1.97 -1.24 -5.65
N TYR A 72 -1.07 -1.90 -6.38
CA TYR A 72 -1.27 -2.26 -7.78
C TYR A 72 -0.73 -3.68 -8.07
N GLY A 73 -1.20 -4.29 -9.17
CA GLY A 73 -0.78 -5.64 -9.55
C GLY A 73 -1.46 -6.12 -10.82
N ALA A 74 -1.20 -7.38 -11.18
CA ALA A 74 -1.71 -8.00 -12.41
C ALA A 74 -3.24 -8.23 -12.39
N HIS A 75 -3.82 -8.40 -11.20
CA HIS A 75 -5.22 -8.76 -11.06
C HIS A 75 -6.04 -7.61 -10.49
N GLY A 76 -7.26 -7.46 -11.00
CA GLY A 76 -8.17 -6.40 -10.58
C GLY A 76 -7.81 -5.02 -11.14
N ARG A 77 -8.79 -4.12 -11.04
CA ARG A 77 -8.62 -2.74 -11.49
C ARG A 77 -7.74 -1.96 -10.51
N ASN A 78 -6.68 -1.33 -11.00
CA ASN A 78 -5.77 -0.51 -10.20
C ASN A 78 -5.33 0.74 -10.98
N PHE A 79 -4.59 1.63 -10.33
CA PHE A 79 -4.18 2.89 -10.96
C PHE A 79 -3.28 2.68 -12.18
N VAL A 80 -2.27 1.81 -12.09
CA VAL A 80 -1.32 1.55 -13.19
C VAL A 80 -2.05 1.01 -14.42
N SER A 81 -2.86 -0.05 -14.25
CA SER A 81 -3.66 -0.62 -15.36
C SER A 81 -4.66 0.39 -15.94
N THR A 82 -5.20 1.27 -15.10
CA THR A 82 -6.12 2.34 -15.56
C THR A 82 -5.38 3.38 -16.40
N MET A 83 -4.18 3.81 -15.99
CA MET A 83 -3.39 4.80 -16.75
C MET A 83 -2.97 4.24 -18.11
N LEU A 84 -2.49 3.00 -18.16
CA LEU A 84 -2.12 2.35 -19.43
C LEU A 84 -3.31 2.15 -20.36
N GLY A 85 -4.47 1.72 -19.84
CA GLY A 85 -5.70 1.60 -20.65
C GLY A 85 -6.24 2.95 -21.15
N LEU A 86 -6.07 4.04 -20.39
CA LEU A 86 -6.41 5.39 -20.84
C LEU A 86 -5.44 5.92 -21.90
N ALA A 87 -4.18 5.48 -21.89
CA ALA A 87 -3.19 5.85 -22.91
C ALA A 87 -3.58 5.41 -24.33
N GLU A 88 -4.38 4.36 -24.45
CA GLU A 88 -4.91 3.89 -25.76
C GLU A 88 -6.04 4.79 -26.28
N GLN A 89 -6.69 5.55 -25.42
CA GLN A 89 -7.91 6.30 -25.72
C GLN A 89 -7.72 7.82 -25.73
N ARG A 90 -6.64 8.31 -25.11
CA ARG A 90 -6.40 9.75 -24.92
C ARG A 90 -4.98 10.13 -25.28
N GLU A 91 -4.84 11.25 -25.93
CA GLU A 91 -3.54 11.80 -26.30
C GLU A 91 -2.75 12.25 -25.08
N THR A 92 -3.41 12.87 -24.10
CA THR A 92 -2.79 13.33 -22.84
C THR A 92 -3.65 12.98 -21.63
N LEU A 93 -3.02 12.85 -20.45
CA LEU A 93 -3.67 12.57 -19.18
C LEU A 93 -3.22 13.58 -18.12
N ASP A 94 -4.18 14.26 -17.48
CA ASP A 94 -3.90 15.08 -16.30
C ASP A 94 -3.91 14.22 -15.05
N VAL A 95 -2.81 14.22 -14.28
CA VAL A 95 -2.63 13.39 -13.09
C VAL A 95 -2.18 14.24 -11.90
N VAL A 96 -2.78 13.98 -10.75
CA VAL A 96 -2.55 14.72 -9.49
C VAL A 96 -1.10 14.59 -9.03
N ASP A 97 -0.47 15.74 -8.72
CA ASP A 97 0.93 15.85 -8.29
C ASP A 97 1.09 16.40 -6.86
N ASP A 98 0.00 16.72 -6.19
CA ASP A 98 -0.04 17.25 -4.82
C ASP A 98 -0.43 16.23 -3.75
N GLN A 99 -0.42 14.93 -4.10
CA GLN A 99 -0.58 13.82 -3.18
C GLN A 99 0.66 12.93 -3.20
N ARG A 100 1.29 12.74 -2.05
CA ARG A 100 2.53 11.98 -1.89
C ARG A 100 2.31 10.72 -1.05
N GLY A 101 2.77 9.59 -1.57
CA GLY A 101 2.63 8.28 -0.94
C GLY A 101 3.67 7.28 -1.46
N GLN A 102 3.36 5.98 -1.35
CA GLN A 102 4.26 4.88 -1.71
C GLN A 102 3.52 3.85 -2.56
N PRO A 103 3.71 3.86 -3.89
CA PRO A 103 3.15 2.82 -4.76
C PRO A 103 3.70 1.45 -4.36
N THR A 104 2.82 0.48 -4.13
CA THR A 104 3.22 -0.83 -3.60
C THR A 104 2.70 -1.96 -4.48
N TRP A 105 3.59 -2.80 -4.99
CA TRP A 105 3.23 -3.97 -5.76
C TRP A 105 2.67 -5.06 -4.84
N THR A 106 1.48 -5.56 -5.13
CA THR A 106 0.79 -6.58 -4.33
C THR A 106 1.61 -7.85 -4.14
N ARG A 107 2.44 -8.25 -5.13
CA ARG A 107 3.32 -9.43 -5.02
C ARG A 107 4.48 -9.18 -4.04
N ALA A 108 5.05 -7.99 -4.02
CA ALA A 108 6.09 -7.63 -3.05
C ALA A 108 5.52 -7.61 -1.62
N LEU A 109 4.34 -7.02 -1.43
CA LEU A 109 3.64 -7.06 -0.16
C LEU A 109 3.31 -8.51 0.26
N ALA A 110 2.84 -9.36 -0.65
CA ALA A 110 2.51 -10.75 -0.34
C ALA A 110 3.73 -11.56 0.12
N ARG A 111 4.91 -11.33 -0.50
CA ARG A 111 6.18 -11.93 -0.05
C ARG A 111 6.51 -11.48 1.37
N GLN A 112 6.45 -10.18 1.65
CA GLN A 112 6.74 -9.62 2.96
C GLN A 112 5.75 -10.09 4.05
N LEU A 113 4.46 -10.23 3.71
CA LEU A 113 3.45 -10.80 4.61
C LEU A 113 3.73 -12.27 4.93
N ARG A 114 4.19 -13.07 3.95
CA ARG A 114 4.60 -14.44 4.16
C ARG A 114 5.79 -14.51 5.13
N ASP A 115 6.83 -13.72 4.88
CA ASP A 115 8.05 -13.71 5.69
C ASP A 115 7.73 -13.27 7.14
N LEU A 116 6.83 -12.28 7.31
CA LEU A 116 6.33 -11.88 8.63
C LEU A 116 5.51 -13.01 9.29
N GLY A 117 4.68 -13.71 8.52
CA GLY A 117 3.90 -14.85 9.03
C GLY A 117 4.79 -15.99 9.52
N GLU A 118 5.82 -16.33 8.78
CA GLU A 118 6.81 -17.34 9.16
C GLU A 118 7.57 -16.92 10.44
N ALA A 119 8.03 -15.66 10.52
CA ALA A 119 8.70 -15.13 11.70
C ALA A 119 7.77 -15.04 12.92
N ALA A 120 6.49 -14.69 12.70
CA ALA A 120 5.47 -14.63 13.76
C ALA A 120 5.17 -16.01 14.35
N VAL A 121 5.07 -17.05 13.51
CA VAL A 121 4.87 -18.43 13.96
C VAL A 121 6.10 -18.96 14.70
N ALA A 122 7.30 -18.58 14.24
CA ALA A 122 8.57 -18.92 14.90
C ALA A 122 8.80 -18.14 16.21
N GLY A 123 8.00 -17.11 16.50
CA GLY A 123 8.18 -16.24 17.67
C GLY A 123 9.37 -15.29 17.59
N THR A 124 9.89 -15.02 16.39
CA THR A 124 11.04 -14.15 16.16
C THR A 124 10.68 -12.73 15.78
N ALA A 125 9.42 -12.48 15.35
CA ALA A 125 8.91 -11.14 15.07
C ALA A 125 8.03 -10.63 16.24
N PRO A 126 8.25 -9.42 16.77
CA PRO A 126 7.38 -8.84 17.79
C PRO A 126 6.00 -8.53 17.20
N ALA A 127 4.93 -8.89 17.93
CA ALA A 127 3.55 -8.56 17.56
C ALA A 127 3.33 -7.04 17.49
N GLY A 128 2.33 -6.59 16.74
CA GLY A 128 1.94 -5.18 16.63
C GLY A 128 1.86 -4.66 15.19
N VAL A 129 2.12 -3.35 15.01
CA VAL A 129 1.89 -2.65 13.75
C VAL A 129 3.19 -2.60 12.92
N TYR A 130 3.07 -2.92 11.63
CA TYR A 130 4.11 -2.83 10.60
C TYR A 130 3.62 -1.98 9.42
N HIS A 131 4.52 -1.42 8.64
CA HIS A 131 4.22 -0.65 7.45
C HIS A 131 4.77 -1.35 6.20
N GLY A 132 3.89 -1.99 5.44
CA GLY A 132 4.22 -2.81 4.27
C GLY A 132 4.03 -2.04 2.97
N THR A 133 4.90 -1.06 2.71
CA THR A 133 4.95 -0.30 1.45
C THR A 133 6.33 -0.39 0.81
N ALA A 134 6.41 -0.04 -0.48
CA ALA A 134 7.70 0.10 -1.16
C ALA A 134 8.54 1.21 -0.52
N SER A 135 9.86 1.14 -0.69
CA SER A 135 10.77 2.21 -0.30
C SER A 135 10.65 3.40 -1.24
N GLU A 136 11.03 4.57 -0.73
CA GLU A 136 10.94 5.88 -1.37
C GLU A 136 9.51 6.33 -1.65
N THR A 137 9.35 7.57 -2.07
CA THR A 137 8.07 8.22 -2.24
C THR A 137 7.80 8.59 -3.69
N ALA A 138 6.53 8.69 -4.05
CA ALA A 138 6.08 9.18 -5.33
C ALA A 138 4.81 10.02 -5.18
N THR A 139 4.52 10.86 -6.17
CA THR A 139 3.17 11.36 -6.42
C THR A 139 2.42 10.43 -7.38
N TRP A 140 1.11 10.61 -7.54
CA TRP A 140 0.37 9.89 -8.58
C TRP A 140 0.87 10.24 -9.98
N PHE A 141 1.32 11.49 -10.17
CA PHE A 141 1.95 11.94 -11.40
C PHE A 141 3.26 11.20 -11.68
N ASP A 142 4.16 11.09 -10.68
CA ASP A 142 5.42 10.33 -10.81
C ASP A 142 5.15 8.87 -11.20
N LEU A 143 4.17 8.23 -10.54
CA LEU A 143 3.80 6.85 -10.82
C LEU A 143 3.26 6.68 -12.26
N ALA A 144 2.40 7.60 -12.72
CA ALA A 144 1.85 7.55 -14.06
C ALA A 144 2.93 7.77 -15.14
N ARG A 145 3.81 8.75 -14.94
CA ARG A 145 4.95 8.99 -15.85
C ARG A 145 5.86 7.78 -15.96
N ALA A 146 6.22 7.21 -14.81
CA ALA A 146 7.06 6.01 -14.78
C ALA A 146 6.38 4.82 -15.47
N ALA A 147 5.08 4.65 -15.29
CA ALA A 147 4.33 3.58 -15.96
C ALA A 147 4.34 3.75 -17.50
N PHE A 148 4.19 4.98 -17.99
CA PHE A 148 4.29 5.28 -19.41
C PHE A 148 5.68 4.98 -19.94
N GLU A 149 6.71 5.56 -19.33
CA GLU A 149 8.12 5.38 -19.74
C GLU A 149 8.52 3.90 -19.78
N LEU A 150 8.23 3.14 -18.72
CA LEU A 150 8.56 1.72 -18.62
C LEU A 150 7.74 0.83 -19.56
N SER A 151 6.62 1.34 -20.09
CA SER A 151 5.81 0.68 -21.12
C SER A 151 6.11 1.13 -22.54
N GLY A 152 7.15 1.95 -22.76
CA GLY A 152 7.53 2.45 -24.08
C GLY A 152 6.62 3.54 -24.64
N LEU A 153 5.81 4.17 -23.77
CA LEU A 153 4.97 5.31 -24.13
C LEU A 153 5.68 6.62 -23.79
N ASP A 154 5.32 7.71 -24.49
CA ASP A 154 5.85 9.05 -24.20
C ASP A 154 5.36 9.54 -22.83
N PRO A 155 6.25 9.72 -21.83
CA PRO A 155 5.90 10.21 -20.50
C PRO A 155 5.41 11.66 -20.48
N GLU A 156 5.71 12.48 -21.50
CA GLU A 156 5.24 13.87 -21.60
C GLU A 156 3.72 13.96 -21.89
N ARG A 157 3.10 12.86 -22.27
CA ARG A 157 1.63 12.74 -22.38
C ARG A 157 0.95 12.79 -21.01
N VAL A 158 1.69 12.54 -19.92
CA VAL A 158 1.20 12.70 -18.55
C VAL A 158 1.50 14.11 -18.07
N ARG A 159 0.48 14.87 -17.70
CA ARG A 159 0.57 16.27 -17.29
C ARG A 159 0.24 16.42 -15.81
N PRO A 160 1.00 17.23 -15.04
CA PRO A 160 0.70 17.43 -13.63
C PRO A 160 -0.54 18.31 -13.46
N THR A 161 -1.31 18.01 -12.42
CA THR A 161 -2.46 18.80 -11.99
C THR A 161 -2.62 18.75 -10.47
N THR A 162 -3.58 19.50 -9.91
CA THR A 162 -3.85 19.52 -8.47
C THR A 162 -5.14 18.77 -8.12
N SER A 163 -5.24 18.32 -6.88
CA SER A 163 -6.43 17.66 -6.32
C SER A 163 -7.69 18.54 -6.40
N GLU A 164 -7.54 19.86 -6.43
CA GLU A 164 -8.65 20.81 -6.54
C GLU A 164 -9.45 20.62 -7.84
N LYS A 165 -8.80 20.21 -8.93
CA LYS A 165 -9.48 19.93 -10.20
C LYS A 165 -10.21 18.58 -10.21
N PHE A 166 -9.95 17.72 -9.24
CA PHE A 166 -10.55 16.38 -9.13
C PHE A 166 -11.28 16.20 -7.81
N VAL A 167 -12.28 17.05 -7.56
CA VAL A 167 -13.10 16.98 -6.33
C VAL A 167 -13.75 15.61 -6.21
N ARG A 168 -13.52 14.94 -5.09
CA ARG A 168 -14.08 13.63 -4.76
C ARG A 168 -14.86 13.70 -3.44
N PRO A 169 -15.92 12.89 -3.25
CA PRO A 169 -16.71 12.89 -2.01
C PRO A 169 -15.87 12.56 -0.76
N ALA A 170 -14.86 11.70 -0.89
CA ALA A 170 -13.96 11.34 0.19
C ALA A 170 -12.64 12.13 0.07
N ARG A 171 -12.29 12.88 1.13
CA ARG A 171 -11.01 13.56 1.24
C ARG A 171 -9.87 12.53 1.21
N ARG A 172 -8.85 12.80 0.39
CA ARG A 172 -7.62 12.04 0.33
C ARG A 172 -6.50 12.76 1.06
N PRO A 173 -5.60 12.03 1.73
CA PRO A 173 -4.43 12.63 2.36
C PRO A 173 -3.51 13.25 1.29
N SER A 174 -2.94 14.43 1.59
CA SER A 174 -1.89 15.03 0.77
C SER A 174 -0.53 14.36 0.99
N TYR A 175 -0.34 13.77 2.18
CA TYR A 175 0.87 13.05 2.53
C TYR A 175 0.52 11.77 3.31
N SER A 176 0.89 10.61 2.80
CA SER A 176 0.58 9.32 3.42
C SER A 176 1.78 8.35 3.46
N VAL A 177 2.99 8.91 3.47
CA VAL A 177 4.23 8.11 3.49
C VAL A 177 4.41 7.44 4.85
N LEU A 178 4.72 6.16 4.83
CA LEU A 178 4.90 5.29 5.99
C LEU A 178 6.38 4.99 6.21
N ALA A 179 6.85 5.08 7.45
CA ALA A 179 8.21 4.73 7.85
C ALA A 179 8.36 3.21 8.05
N HIS A 180 9.57 2.67 7.90
CA HIS A 180 9.79 1.22 7.78
C HIS A 180 10.67 0.61 8.88
N GLU A 181 11.05 1.37 9.91
CA GLU A 181 12.05 0.99 10.91
C GLU A 181 11.71 -0.31 11.65
N ARG A 182 10.42 -0.61 11.84
CA ARG A 182 9.97 -1.80 12.58
C ARG A 182 10.34 -3.13 11.92
N TRP A 183 10.58 -3.17 10.63
CA TRP A 183 11.01 -4.38 9.93
C TRP A 183 12.36 -4.90 10.42
N ALA A 184 13.25 -4.00 10.89
CA ALA A 184 14.54 -4.39 11.44
C ALA A 184 14.39 -5.22 12.73
N GLU A 185 13.37 -4.94 13.57
CA GLU A 185 13.08 -5.69 14.78
C GLU A 185 12.65 -7.14 14.49
N ALA A 186 12.01 -7.36 13.33
CA ALA A 186 11.62 -8.68 12.87
C ALA A 186 12.70 -9.40 12.04
N GLY A 187 13.85 -8.76 11.79
CA GLY A 187 14.91 -9.29 10.92
C GLY A 187 14.49 -9.42 9.45
N ILE A 188 13.45 -8.68 9.02
CA ILE A 188 12.89 -8.74 7.67
C ILE A 188 13.30 -7.49 6.90
N ALA A 189 13.75 -7.67 5.66
CA ALA A 189 14.12 -6.56 4.79
C ALA A 189 12.92 -5.67 4.43
N VAL A 190 13.16 -4.37 4.34
CA VAL A 190 12.19 -3.43 3.75
C VAL A 190 12.00 -3.75 2.26
N GLN A 191 10.83 -3.38 1.72
CA GLN A 191 10.57 -3.59 0.30
C GLN A 191 11.50 -2.73 -0.57
N PRO A 192 11.86 -3.17 -1.79
CA PRO A 192 12.66 -2.40 -2.74
C PRO A 192 12.01 -1.06 -3.10
N HIS A 193 12.77 -0.21 -3.77
CA HIS A 193 12.29 1.05 -4.34
C HIS A 193 11.04 0.83 -5.21
N TRP A 194 10.06 1.72 -5.12
CA TRP A 194 8.78 1.59 -5.82
C TRP A 194 8.94 1.48 -7.35
N ARG A 195 9.94 2.16 -7.93
CA ARG A 195 10.19 2.13 -9.38
C ARG A 195 10.73 0.78 -9.85
N ASP A 196 11.57 0.13 -9.03
CA ASP A 196 12.06 -1.22 -9.32
C ASP A 196 10.93 -2.23 -9.26
N GLN A 197 10.05 -2.10 -8.25
CA GLN A 197 8.82 -2.89 -8.14
C GLN A 197 7.90 -2.69 -9.35
N LEU A 198 7.74 -1.44 -9.83
CA LEU A 198 6.93 -1.14 -11.00
C LEU A 198 7.51 -1.79 -12.26
N THR A 199 8.84 -1.74 -12.44
CA THR A 199 9.53 -2.37 -13.56
C THR A 199 9.28 -3.89 -13.58
N GLU A 200 9.42 -4.57 -12.44
CA GLU A 200 9.16 -6.01 -12.33
C GLU A 200 7.67 -6.32 -12.53
N ALA A 201 6.78 -5.51 -11.95
CA ALA A 201 5.34 -5.69 -12.07
C ALA A 201 4.83 -5.57 -13.51
N LEU A 202 5.31 -4.59 -14.27
CA LEU A 202 4.90 -4.40 -15.67
C LEU A 202 5.33 -5.58 -16.53
N ARG A 203 6.53 -6.13 -16.35
CA ARG A 203 6.95 -7.36 -17.02
C ARG A 203 6.01 -8.52 -16.69
N PHE A 204 5.70 -8.71 -15.41
CA PHE A 204 4.80 -9.77 -14.96
C PHE A 204 3.37 -9.60 -15.49
N MET A 205 2.87 -8.36 -15.61
CA MET A 205 1.54 -8.06 -16.13
C MET A 205 1.45 -8.32 -17.64
N THR A 206 2.52 -8.09 -18.39
CA THR A 206 2.56 -8.37 -19.84
C THR A 206 2.72 -9.87 -20.14
N GLU A 207 3.50 -10.59 -19.35
CA GLU A 207 3.71 -12.04 -19.52
C GLU A 207 2.52 -12.88 -19.04
N GLY A 208 1.85 -12.48 -17.94
CA GLY A 208 0.69 -13.15 -17.36
C GLY A 208 -0.66 -12.84 -18.02
N GLY A 209 -0.69 -11.87 -18.92
CA GLY A 209 -1.91 -11.43 -19.64
C GLY A 209 -2.35 -12.31 -20.81
N ARG A 210 -1.63 -13.41 -21.13
CA ARG A 210 -2.13 -14.44 -22.06
C ARG A 210 -2.83 -15.53 -21.25
N PRO A 211 -4.16 -15.69 -21.35
CA PRO A 211 -4.79 -16.91 -20.87
C PRO A 211 -4.11 -18.08 -21.59
N SER A 212 -3.60 -19.05 -20.83
CA SER A 212 -3.22 -20.35 -21.37
C SER A 212 -4.44 -20.92 -22.13
N GLN A 213 -4.28 -21.07 -23.43
CA GLN A 213 -5.23 -21.76 -24.29
C GLN A 213 -5.39 -23.21 -23.84
#